data_7d2fd2b6d23b74154d0a1ba27b9080c1
#
_entry.id   7d2fd2b6d23b74154d0a1ba27b9080c1
#
_cell.length_a   1.000
_cell.length_b   1.000
_cell.length_c   1.000
_cell.angle_alpha   90.00
_cell.angle_beta   90.00
_cell.angle_gamma   90.00
#
_symmetry.space_group_name_H-M   'P 1'
#
loop_
_entity.id
_entity.type
_entity.pdbx_description
1 polymer ?
#
loop_
_entity_poly.entity_id
_entity_poly.type
_entity_poly.pdbx_seq_one_letter_code
_entity_poly.pdbx_strand_id
1 'polypeptide(L)'
;VGWKEVEYEVIRDSDDNAITVCNMENFDPMGVHTGDSIVVAPSQTLSDKDYQELRTSSLNIIKGLKIEGGCNVQLAFRPFDSKNYDGPNYYVIEVNPRVSRSSALASKATGYPIARVAAKIALGKKLDEINNQVTGVTTSAFEPALDYCVVKIPRWPFDKFEKGDRTIGTQMKATGEVMAIERNFESALLKAIRALDISNISHLKDNSFVARKVSDLSPDDTRLFKILKLLRKGISLEEIYEFTGIDKWFLTKLKIIVNHEKKLSKLKIIDEETLKISKKIGFSDESIALLTKKTVDEIRKLRKKWSILPTYKMVDTCASEFEALTPYYYSTY
;
A
#
# COMPACT_ATOMS: atom_id res chain seq x y z
N VAL A 1 8.06 -12.21 -16.65
CA VAL A 1 6.91 -12.67 -15.86
C VAL A 1 7.35 -12.80 -14.41
N GLY A 2 6.50 -12.36 -13.46
CA GLY A 2 6.79 -12.49 -12.02
C GLY A 2 7.76 -11.46 -11.43
N TRP A 3 8.26 -10.51 -12.21
CA TRP A 3 9.07 -9.41 -11.67
C TRP A 3 8.20 -8.45 -10.86
N LYS A 4 8.76 -7.91 -9.80
CA LYS A 4 8.10 -6.91 -8.96
C LYS A 4 8.10 -5.56 -9.64
N GLU A 5 7.08 -4.77 -9.42
CA GLU A 5 7.06 -3.37 -9.81
C GLU A 5 7.27 -2.51 -8.57
N VAL A 6 8.28 -1.63 -8.66
CA VAL A 6 8.67 -0.71 -7.59
C VAL A 6 8.74 0.70 -8.17
N GLU A 7 8.20 1.66 -7.46
CA GLU A 7 8.19 3.05 -7.88
C GLU A 7 8.94 3.94 -6.89
N TYR A 8 9.63 4.95 -7.43
CA TYR A 8 10.22 6.03 -6.67
C TYR A 8 9.66 7.37 -7.14
N GLU A 9 9.08 8.12 -6.23
CA GLU A 9 8.79 9.53 -6.44
C GLU A 9 10.01 10.33 -6.00
N VAL A 10 10.62 11.01 -6.97
CA VAL A 10 11.83 11.81 -6.76
C VAL A 10 11.59 13.26 -7.12
N ILE A 11 12.34 14.16 -6.51
CA ILE A 11 12.27 15.59 -6.80
C ILE A 11 13.68 16.15 -6.86
N ARG A 12 13.92 17.09 -7.79
CA ARG A 12 15.22 17.72 -8.01
C ARG A 12 15.06 19.20 -8.35
N ASP A 13 15.98 20.02 -7.89
CA ASP A 13 16.09 21.44 -8.25
C ASP A 13 17.22 21.71 -9.27
N SER A 14 17.42 22.96 -9.66
CA SER A 14 18.43 23.36 -10.65
C SER A 14 19.87 23.31 -10.12
N ASP A 15 20.09 23.24 -8.80
CA ASP A 15 21.41 23.09 -8.18
C ASP A 15 21.80 21.63 -7.94
N ASP A 16 21.04 20.72 -8.55
CA ASP A 16 21.24 19.28 -8.49
C ASP A 16 20.97 18.65 -7.10
N ASN A 17 20.34 19.40 -6.18
CA ASN A 17 19.79 18.81 -4.97
C ASN A 17 18.64 17.89 -5.36
N ALA A 18 18.69 16.64 -4.95
CA ALA A 18 17.67 15.65 -5.29
C ALA A 18 17.42 14.71 -4.13
N ILE A 19 16.14 14.41 -3.89
CA ILE A 19 15.69 13.47 -2.86
C ILE A 19 14.69 12.48 -3.40
N THR A 20 14.56 11.35 -2.72
CA THR A 20 13.45 10.42 -2.88
C THR A 20 12.36 10.78 -1.88
N VAL A 21 11.19 11.17 -2.39
CA VAL A 21 10.05 11.54 -1.53
C VAL A 21 9.34 10.30 -0.99
N CYS A 22 9.18 9.29 -1.83
CA CYS A 22 8.49 8.06 -1.45
C CYS A 22 8.94 6.90 -2.33
N ASN A 23 9.11 5.75 -1.72
CA ASN A 23 9.22 4.47 -2.39
C ASN A 23 7.92 3.69 -2.22
N MET A 24 7.47 3.02 -3.28
CA MET A 24 6.22 2.27 -3.33
C MET A 24 6.44 0.94 -4.03
N GLU A 25 5.66 -0.06 -3.64
CA GLU A 25 5.70 -1.41 -4.21
C GLU A 25 4.30 -1.87 -4.60
N ASN A 26 4.17 -2.47 -5.79
CA ASN A 26 2.94 -3.05 -6.25
C ASN A 26 2.74 -4.45 -5.66
N PHE A 27 1.50 -4.75 -5.27
CA PHE A 27 1.06 -6.07 -4.85
C PHE A 27 1.08 -7.07 -6.01
N ASP A 28 0.64 -6.62 -7.19
CA ASP A 28 0.65 -7.41 -8.40
C ASP A 28 2.03 -7.35 -9.07
N PRO A 29 2.51 -8.46 -9.66
CA PRO A 29 3.74 -8.45 -10.44
C PRO A 29 3.58 -7.64 -11.73
N MET A 30 4.71 -7.37 -12.40
CA MET A 30 4.75 -6.71 -13.72
C MET A 30 3.74 -7.31 -14.70
N GLY A 31 3.06 -6.43 -15.43
CA GLY A 31 1.99 -6.77 -16.38
C GLY A 31 0.62 -6.24 -15.98
N VAL A 32 0.47 -5.77 -14.74
CA VAL A 32 -0.69 -4.98 -14.28
C VAL A 32 -0.25 -3.54 -14.13
N HIS A 33 -0.98 -2.61 -14.76
CA HIS A 33 -0.67 -1.18 -14.65
C HIS A 33 -0.72 -0.73 -13.19
N THR A 34 0.24 0.06 -12.73
CA THR A 34 0.35 0.53 -11.34
C THR A 34 -0.93 1.22 -10.84
N GLY A 35 -1.67 1.91 -11.72
CA GLY A 35 -2.98 2.50 -11.41
C GLY A 35 -4.05 1.47 -11.04
N ASP A 36 -3.93 0.25 -11.54
CA ASP A 36 -4.84 -0.89 -11.29
C ASP A 36 -4.31 -1.88 -10.25
N SER A 37 -3.09 -1.72 -9.76
CA SER A 37 -2.54 -2.54 -8.68
C SER A 37 -2.85 -1.97 -7.30
N ILE A 38 -2.89 -2.84 -6.28
CA ILE A 38 -2.76 -2.45 -4.89
C ILE A 38 -1.32 -2.00 -4.68
N VAL A 39 -1.11 -0.81 -4.10
CA VAL A 39 0.22 -0.24 -3.87
C VAL A 39 0.46 -0.06 -2.39
N VAL A 40 1.67 -0.39 -1.96
CA VAL A 40 2.10 -0.29 -0.55
C VAL A 40 3.27 0.67 -0.43
N ALA A 41 3.24 1.54 0.56
CA ALA A 41 4.34 2.44 0.88
C ALA A 41 4.65 2.37 2.40
N PRO A 42 5.95 2.32 2.77
CA PRO A 42 7.10 2.05 1.91
C PRO A 42 7.08 0.61 1.39
N SER A 43 7.96 0.26 0.43
CA SER A 43 8.13 -1.13 -0.02
C SER A 43 8.41 -2.05 1.17
N GLN A 44 7.83 -3.25 1.14
CA GLN A 44 7.86 -4.20 2.24
C GLN A 44 8.78 -5.39 1.98
N THR A 45 9.12 -5.63 0.72
CA THR A 45 9.82 -6.85 0.30
C THR A 45 11.23 -6.59 -0.25
N LEU A 46 11.68 -5.34 -0.30
CA LEU A 46 13.05 -4.98 -0.64
C LEU A 46 13.97 -5.14 0.58
N SER A 47 15.18 -5.67 0.36
CA SER A 47 16.25 -5.51 1.34
C SER A 47 16.75 -4.05 1.35
N ASP A 48 17.43 -3.64 2.42
CA ASP A 48 18.04 -2.30 2.46
C ASP A 48 19.00 -2.07 1.28
N LYS A 49 19.80 -3.07 0.94
CA LYS A 49 20.71 -3.00 -0.21
C LYS A 49 19.94 -2.73 -1.51
N ASP A 50 18.86 -3.47 -1.77
CA ASP A 50 18.05 -3.31 -2.99
C ASP A 50 17.35 -1.95 -3.00
N TYR A 51 16.84 -1.54 -1.85
CA TYR A 51 16.24 -0.21 -1.70
C TYR A 51 17.22 0.90 -2.07
N GLN A 52 18.45 0.86 -1.54
CA GLN A 52 19.48 1.87 -1.81
C GLN A 52 19.97 1.84 -3.26
N GLU A 53 20.09 0.66 -3.86
CA GLU A 53 20.43 0.50 -5.29
C GLU A 53 19.39 1.16 -6.19
N LEU A 54 18.12 0.85 -5.99
CA LEU A 54 17.02 1.41 -6.79
C LEU A 54 16.82 2.91 -6.52
N ARG A 55 17.00 3.35 -5.27
CA ARG A 55 16.99 4.77 -4.89
C ARG A 55 18.08 5.54 -5.64
N THR A 56 19.32 5.06 -5.59
CA THR A 56 20.47 5.69 -6.26
C THR A 56 20.24 5.75 -7.76
N SER A 57 19.74 4.67 -8.35
CA SER A 57 19.39 4.62 -9.77
C SER A 57 18.35 5.69 -10.14
N SER A 58 17.30 5.81 -9.34
CA SER A 58 16.22 6.80 -9.58
C SER A 58 16.73 8.24 -9.48
N LEU A 59 17.61 8.53 -8.52
CA LEU A 59 18.27 9.84 -8.40
C LEU A 59 19.21 10.12 -9.57
N ASN A 60 19.97 9.13 -10.03
CA ASN A 60 20.84 9.28 -11.20
C ASN A 60 20.06 9.53 -12.49
N ILE A 61 18.89 8.89 -12.64
CA ILE A 61 18.00 9.10 -13.79
C ILE A 61 17.49 10.55 -13.83
N ILE A 62 16.95 11.07 -12.73
CA ILE A 62 16.41 12.44 -12.72
C ILE A 62 17.53 13.48 -12.95
N LYS A 63 18.73 13.25 -12.41
CA LYS A 63 19.93 14.08 -12.62
C LYS A 63 20.40 14.01 -14.07
N GLY A 64 20.56 12.80 -14.62
CA GLY A 64 21.01 12.58 -15.99
C GLY A 64 20.06 13.17 -17.05
N LEU A 65 18.76 13.12 -16.80
CA LEU A 65 17.75 13.77 -17.64
C LEU A 65 17.57 15.26 -17.38
N LYS A 66 18.26 15.82 -16.36
CA LYS A 66 18.17 17.23 -15.96
C LYS A 66 16.73 17.68 -15.68
N ILE A 67 15.88 16.79 -15.15
CA ILE A 67 14.50 17.10 -14.79
C ILE A 67 14.51 18.00 -13.56
N GLU A 68 13.79 19.12 -13.60
CA GLU A 68 13.53 19.98 -12.46
C GLU A 68 12.08 19.81 -12.00
N GLY A 69 11.89 19.68 -10.68
CA GLY A 69 10.59 19.35 -10.08
C GLY A 69 10.43 17.86 -9.82
N GLY A 70 9.16 17.40 -9.77
CA GLY A 70 8.81 16.01 -9.46
C GLY A 70 8.92 15.07 -10.64
N CYS A 71 9.34 13.84 -10.37
CA CYS A 71 9.43 12.77 -11.34
C CYS A 71 9.09 11.42 -10.71
N ASN A 72 8.31 10.61 -11.41
CA ASN A 72 8.06 9.22 -11.06
C ASN A 72 8.98 8.31 -11.86
N VAL A 73 9.66 7.38 -11.21
CA VAL A 73 10.51 6.36 -11.82
C VAL A 73 9.93 5.00 -11.49
N GLN A 74 9.58 4.22 -12.51
CA GLN A 74 9.03 2.87 -12.38
C GLN A 74 10.09 1.85 -12.79
N LEU A 75 10.29 0.87 -11.91
CA LEU A 75 11.35 -0.13 -12.02
C LEU A 75 10.74 -1.53 -11.90
N ALA A 76 11.16 -2.43 -12.81
CA ALA A 76 10.94 -3.85 -12.63
C ALA A 76 12.12 -4.41 -11.82
N PHE A 77 11.84 -5.01 -10.68
CA PHE A 77 12.84 -5.60 -9.81
C PHE A 77 12.72 -7.12 -9.80
N ARG A 78 13.85 -7.80 -9.86
CA ARG A 78 13.92 -9.26 -9.93
C ARG A 78 13.41 -9.92 -8.64
N PRO A 79 12.53 -10.96 -8.73
CA PRO A 79 12.14 -11.74 -7.56
C PRO A 79 13.34 -12.41 -6.89
N PHE A 80 13.34 -12.48 -5.57
CA PHE A 80 14.46 -13.00 -4.76
C PHE A 80 14.81 -14.47 -5.08
N ASP A 81 13.85 -15.27 -5.47
CA ASP A 81 13.98 -16.71 -5.73
C ASP A 81 14.21 -17.07 -7.21
N SER A 82 14.51 -16.09 -8.08
CA SER A 82 14.88 -16.33 -9.48
C SER A 82 16.29 -16.94 -9.57
N LYS A 83 16.38 -18.25 -9.27
CA LYS A 83 17.61 -19.03 -9.40
C LYS A 83 18.03 -19.08 -10.87
N ASN A 84 19.33 -18.95 -11.14
CA ASN A 84 19.95 -19.05 -12.48
C ASN A 84 19.66 -17.89 -13.46
N TYR A 85 19.41 -16.68 -12.97
CA TYR A 85 19.32 -15.50 -13.81
C TYR A 85 20.64 -14.69 -13.72
N ASP A 86 21.37 -14.59 -14.84
CA ASP A 86 22.66 -13.88 -14.96
C ASP A 86 22.53 -12.40 -15.39
N GLY A 87 21.30 -11.90 -15.53
CA GLY A 87 21.04 -10.52 -15.97
C GLY A 87 21.01 -9.52 -14.82
N PRO A 88 20.69 -8.24 -15.12
CA PRO A 88 20.61 -7.18 -14.12
C PRO A 88 19.49 -7.43 -13.11
N ASN A 89 19.65 -6.89 -11.89
CA ASN A 89 18.67 -7.03 -10.81
C ASN A 89 17.38 -6.26 -11.09
N TYR A 90 17.43 -5.22 -11.92
CA TYR A 90 16.28 -4.39 -12.25
C TYR A 90 16.35 -3.85 -13.67
N TYR A 91 15.21 -3.43 -14.17
CA TYR A 91 15.07 -2.67 -15.41
C TYR A 91 14.26 -1.40 -15.15
N VAL A 92 14.62 -0.32 -15.84
CA VAL A 92 13.81 0.90 -15.88
C VAL A 92 12.65 0.66 -16.85
N ILE A 93 11.43 0.79 -16.37
CA ILE A 93 10.22 0.58 -17.18
C ILE A 93 9.74 1.90 -17.78
N GLU A 94 9.60 2.92 -16.93
CA GLU A 94 9.06 4.20 -17.33
C GLU A 94 9.59 5.31 -16.42
N VAL A 95 9.79 6.47 -17.02
CA VAL A 95 10.15 7.71 -16.31
C VAL A 95 9.12 8.77 -16.68
N ASN A 96 8.41 9.28 -15.71
CA ASN A 96 7.38 10.29 -15.86
C ASN A 96 7.87 11.63 -15.29
N PRO A 97 8.42 12.56 -16.13
CA PRO A 97 8.98 13.85 -15.66
C PRO A 97 7.88 14.87 -15.36
N ARG A 98 6.97 14.51 -14.51
CA ARG A 98 5.81 15.31 -14.12
C ARG A 98 5.21 14.82 -12.81
N VAL A 99 4.43 15.67 -12.16
CA VAL A 99 3.55 15.25 -11.07
C VAL A 99 2.44 14.35 -11.62
N SER A 100 2.16 13.25 -10.94
CA SER A 100 1.28 12.18 -11.38
C SER A 100 0.30 11.76 -10.28
N ARG A 101 -0.50 10.72 -10.52
CA ARG A 101 -1.33 10.11 -9.47
C ARG A 101 -0.51 9.49 -8.35
N SER A 102 0.61 8.84 -8.69
CA SER A 102 1.54 8.30 -7.70
C SER A 102 2.17 9.41 -6.84
N SER A 103 2.45 10.59 -7.42
CA SER A 103 2.89 11.76 -6.64
C SER A 103 1.83 12.24 -5.64
N ALA A 104 0.55 12.16 -6.01
CA ALA A 104 -0.54 12.47 -5.08
C ALA A 104 -0.65 11.44 -3.95
N LEU A 105 -0.48 10.16 -4.27
CA LEU A 105 -0.40 9.08 -3.27
C LEU A 105 0.81 9.29 -2.34
N ALA A 106 1.99 9.52 -2.91
CA ALA A 106 3.23 9.77 -2.16
C ALA A 106 3.09 10.98 -1.23
N SER A 107 2.48 12.08 -1.72
CA SER A 107 2.24 13.27 -0.89
C SER A 107 1.31 12.97 0.28
N LYS A 108 0.25 12.17 0.08
CA LYS A 108 -0.65 11.76 1.17
C LYS A 108 0.03 10.78 2.13
N ALA A 109 0.85 9.87 1.60
CA ALA A 109 1.55 8.87 2.39
C ALA A 109 2.61 9.49 3.30
N THR A 110 3.35 10.48 2.81
CA THR A 110 4.49 11.09 3.50
C THR A 110 4.16 12.41 4.20
N GLY A 111 3.08 13.08 3.81
CA GLY A 111 2.84 14.47 4.19
C GLY A 111 3.66 15.48 3.39
N TYR A 112 4.65 15.04 2.60
CA TYR A 112 5.51 15.92 1.79
C TYR A 112 4.74 16.48 0.58
N PRO A 113 4.57 17.80 0.43
CA PRO A 113 3.69 18.39 -0.58
C PRO A 113 4.39 18.52 -1.94
N ILE A 114 4.57 17.40 -2.66
CA ILE A 114 5.33 17.34 -3.92
C ILE A 114 4.93 18.43 -4.91
N ALA A 115 3.63 18.58 -5.19
CA ALA A 115 3.16 19.57 -6.18
C ALA A 115 3.49 21.00 -5.79
N ARG A 116 3.39 21.36 -4.49
CA ARG A 116 3.74 22.69 -3.98
C ARG A 116 5.24 22.94 -4.06
N VAL A 117 6.06 21.95 -3.71
CA VAL A 117 7.52 22.08 -3.79
C VAL A 117 7.95 22.18 -5.26
N ALA A 118 7.41 21.32 -6.14
CA ALA A 118 7.68 21.37 -7.58
C ALA A 118 7.31 22.74 -8.19
N ALA A 119 6.18 23.33 -7.78
CA ALA A 119 5.79 24.68 -8.23
C ALA A 119 6.80 25.76 -7.78
N LYS A 120 7.35 25.66 -6.56
CA LYS A 120 8.38 26.60 -6.09
C LYS A 120 9.71 26.41 -6.82
N ILE A 121 10.07 25.17 -7.14
CA ILE A 121 11.26 24.88 -7.96
C ILE A 121 11.09 25.50 -9.36
N ALA A 122 9.92 25.36 -9.99
CA ALA A 122 9.62 25.99 -11.28
C ALA A 122 9.72 27.54 -11.25
N LEU A 123 9.61 28.14 -10.07
CA LEU A 123 9.85 29.58 -9.86
C LEU A 123 11.32 29.91 -9.48
N GLY A 124 12.24 28.95 -9.60
CA GLY A 124 13.67 29.11 -9.38
C GLY A 124 14.16 28.90 -7.95
N LYS A 125 13.29 28.49 -7.00
CA LYS A 125 13.72 28.16 -5.64
C LYS A 125 14.41 26.81 -5.57
N LYS A 126 15.34 26.67 -4.62
CA LYS A 126 16.07 25.44 -4.34
C LYS A 126 15.42 24.66 -3.20
N LEU A 127 15.66 23.35 -3.15
CA LEU A 127 15.08 22.48 -2.11
C LEU A 127 15.49 22.88 -0.69
N ASP A 128 16.70 23.36 -0.51
CA ASP A 128 17.23 23.85 0.76
C ASP A 128 16.70 25.24 1.15
N GLU A 129 16.20 26.03 0.19
CA GLU A 129 15.52 27.31 0.43
C GLU A 129 14.02 27.18 0.73
N ILE A 130 13.44 26.00 0.48
CA ILE A 130 12.02 25.74 0.69
C ILE A 130 11.83 25.09 2.05
N ASN A 131 11.16 25.76 2.98
CA ASN A 131 10.84 25.18 4.28
C ASN A 131 9.97 23.94 4.15
N ASN A 132 10.30 22.90 4.91
CA ASN A 132 9.48 21.73 5.08
C ASN A 132 8.23 22.10 5.91
N GLN A 133 7.05 21.91 5.32
CA GLN A 133 5.80 22.34 5.96
C GLN A 133 5.30 21.37 7.04
N VAL A 134 5.82 20.16 7.07
CA VAL A 134 5.45 19.18 8.08
C VAL A 134 6.20 19.43 9.37
N THR A 135 7.51 19.71 9.29
CA THR A 135 8.35 19.93 10.47
C THR A 135 8.45 21.40 10.86
N GLY A 136 8.37 22.31 9.90
CA GLY A 136 8.59 23.76 10.11
C GLY A 136 10.05 24.15 10.40
N VAL A 137 10.90 23.20 10.77
CA VAL A 137 12.30 23.42 11.21
C VAL A 137 13.34 22.83 10.25
N THR A 138 12.93 21.97 9.31
CA THR A 138 13.79 21.42 8.27
C THR A 138 13.48 22.05 6.91
N THR A 139 14.31 21.74 5.90
CA THR A 139 14.07 22.15 4.52
C THR A 139 13.40 21.03 3.71
N SER A 140 12.94 21.36 2.50
CA SER A 140 12.38 20.38 1.57
C SER A 140 13.44 19.45 0.96
N ALA A 141 14.72 19.65 1.25
CA ALA A 141 15.81 18.72 0.92
C ALA A 141 15.88 17.53 1.88
N PHE A 142 15.09 17.51 2.97
CA PHE A 142 15.03 16.41 3.91
C PHE A 142 14.19 15.26 3.32
N GLU A 143 14.82 14.11 3.15
CA GLU A 143 14.17 12.92 2.57
C GLU A 143 13.19 12.28 3.58
N PRO A 144 11.92 12.06 3.21
CA PRO A 144 10.95 11.46 4.11
C PRO A 144 11.31 10.05 4.54
N ALA A 145 11.03 9.74 5.81
CA ALA A 145 11.11 8.39 6.39
C ALA A 145 9.78 8.04 7.06
N LEU A 146 9.25 6.86 6.77
CA LEU A 146 7.95 6.41 7.26
C LEU A 146 8.11 5.29 8.29
N ASP A 147 7.46 5.42 9.44
CA ASP A 147 7.37 4.39 10.48
C ASP A 147 5.99 3.68 10.51
N TYR A 148 5.19 3.88 9.49
CA TYR A 148 3.86 3.30 9.31
C TYR A 148 3.71 2.69 7.91
N CYS A 149 2.63 1.96 7.69
CA CYS A 149 2.32 1.32 6.41
C CYS A 149 1.11 1.99 5.75
N VAL A 150 1.26 2.31 4.47
CA VAL A 150 0.21 2.88 3.64
C VAL A 150 -0.21 1.88 2.59
N VAL A 151 -1.51 1.65 2.42
CA VAL A 151 -2.07 0.79 1.37
C VAL A 151 -3.03 1.60 0.53
N LYS A 152 -2.82 1.58 -0.79
CA LYS A 152 -3.73 2.11 -1.81
C LYS A 152 -4.44 0.96 -2.49
N ILE A 153 -5.76 1.02 -2.63
CA ILE A 153 -6.56 0.08 -3.42
C ILE A 153 -7.27 0.85 -4.54
N PRO A 154 -7.16 0.41 -5.80
CA PRO A 154 -7.90 1.01 -6.91
C PRO A 154 -9.41 0.84 -6.76
N ARG A 155 -10.16 1.77 -7.33
CA ARG A 155 -11.62 1.69 -7.48
C ARG A 155 -11.96 1.57 -8.96
N TRP A 156 -12.47 0.40 -9.36
CA TRP A 156 -12.90 0.15 -10.73
C TRP A 156 -14.40 0.43 -10.87
N PRO A 157 -14.86 0.94 -12.02
CA PRO A 157 -16.27 1.29 -12.22
C PRO A 157 -17.12 0.11 -12.72
N PHE A 158 -16.72 -1.14 -12.45
CA PHE A 158 -17.44 -2.31 -12.97
C PHE A 158 -18.78 -2.58 -12.29
N ASP A 159 -19.06 -1.95 -11.18
CA ASP A 159 -20.39 -1.90 -10.58
C ASP A 159 -21.38 -1.03 -11.40
N LYS A 160 -20.87 -0.07 -12.17
CA LYS A 160 -21.64 0.77 -13.09
C LYS A 160 -21.64 0.25 -14.51
N PHE A 161 -20.57 -0.42 -14.93
CA PHE A 161 -20.36 -0.97 -16.26
C PHE A 161 -20.24 -2.50 -16.20
N GLU A 162 -21.36 -3.16 -15.92
CA GLU A 162 -21.41 -4.62 -15.70
C GLU A 162 -20.89 -5.45 -16.89
N LYS A 163 -21.05 -4.94 -18.12
CA LYS A 163 -20.55 -5.57 -19.36
C LYS A 163 -19.10 -5.24 -19.68
N GLY A 164 -18.43 -4.43 -18.85
CA GLY A 164 -17.03 -4.07 -19.04
C GLY A 164 -16.10 -5.29 -18.87
N ASP A 165 -15.01 -5.31 -19.66
CA ASP A 165 -13.95 -6.29 -19.44
C ASP A 165 -13.24 -6.04 -18.12
N ARG A 166 -13.38 -6.98 -17.17
CA ARG A 166 -12.83 -6.90 -15.82
C ARG A 166 -11.36 -7.32 -15.71
N THR A 167 -10.77 -7.82 -16.80
CA THR A 167 -9.36 -8.20 -16.82
C THR A 167 -8.49 -6.97 -16.67
N ILE A 168 -7.61 -6.93 -15.69
CA ILE A 168 -6.62 -5.87 -15.50
C ILE A 168 -5.28 -6.27 -16.13
N GLY A 169 -4.62 -5.30 -16.77
CA GLY A 169 -3.38 -5.51 -17.50
C GLY A 169 -2.60 -4.20 -17.63
N THR A 170 -1.88 -4.02 -18.72
CA THR A 170 -1.05 -2.82 -18.93
C THR A 170 -1.85 -1.55 -19.22
N GLN A 171 -3.12 -1.67 -19.59
CA GLN A 171 -4.02 -0.54 -19.78
C GLN A 171 -4.80 -0.25 -18.51
N MET A 172 -4.69 0.95 -17.98
CA MET A 172 -5.37 1.36 -16.75
C MET A 172 -6.89 1.45 -16.93
N LYS A 173 -7.65 0.80 -16.04
CA LYS A 173 -9.12 0.79 -16.01
C LYS A 173 -9.71 1.45 -14.76
N ALA A 174 -8.93 1.58 -13.69
CA ALA A 174 -9.37 2.22 -12.46
C ALA A 174 -9.70 3.71 -12.68
N THR A 175 -10.79 4.17 -12.08
CA THR A 175 -11.26 5.58 -12.16
C THR A 175 -11.06 6.33 -10.86
N GLY A 176 -10.72 5.65 -9.78
CA GLY A 176 -10.46 6.21 -8.46
C GLY A 176 -9.59 5.28 -7.62
N GLU A 177 -9.35 5.71 -6.41
CA GLU A 177 -8.57 4.94 -5.44
C GLU A 177 -8.94 5.33 -4.02
N VAL A 178 -8.72 4.41 -3.08
CA VAL A 178 -8.73 4.68 -1.65
C VAL A 178 -7.34 4.49 -1.09
N MET A 179 -7.05 5.18 0.01
CA MET A 179 -5.79 5.03 0.74
C MET A 179 -6.07 4.86 2.23
N ALA A 180 -5.34 3.97 2.88
CA ALA A 180 -5.38 3.82 4.33
C ALA A 180 -3.97 3.80 4.90
N ILE A 181 -3.83 4.38 6.09
CA ILE A 181 -2.59 4.42 6.88
C ILE A 181 -2.83 3.65 8.17
N GLU A 182 -1.89 2.76 8.52
CA GLU A 182 -1.90 1.94 9.72
C GLU A 182 -0.48 1.52 10.13
N ARG A 183 -0.33 0.85 11.28
CA ARG A 183 0.98 0.43 11.80
C ARG A 183 1.54 -0.84 11.14
N ASN A 184 0.71 -1.59 10.41
CA ASN A 184 1.10 -2.80 9.68
C ASN A 184 0.25 -2.97 8.41
N PHE A 185 0.72 -3.83 7.52
CA PHE A 185 0.07 -4.07 6.23
C PHE A 185 -1.34 -4.64 6.38
N GLU A 186 -1.55 -5.62 7.28
CA GLU A 186 -2.83 -6.28 7.46
C GLU A 186 -3.92 -5.28 7.84
N SER A 187 -3.62 -4.41 8.80
CA SER A 187 -4.58 -3.41 9.27
C SER A 187 -4.81 -2.31 8.22
N ALA A 188 -3.76 -1.89 7.51
CA ALA A 188 -3.88 -0.92 6.42
C ALA A 188 -4.74 -1.47 5.27
N LEU A 189 -4.52 -2.73 4.88
CA LEU A 189 -5.30 -3.41 3.85
C LEU A 189 -6.78 -3.52 4.24
N LEU A 190 -7.08 -4.02 5.44
CA LEU A 190 -8.46 -4.16 5.92
C LEU A 190 -9.17 -2.80 6.03
N LYS A 191 -8.45 -1.75 6.44
CA LYS A 191 -8.98 -0.39 6.50
C LYS A 191 -9.26 0.17 5.10
N ALA A 192 -8.36 -0.05 4.14
CA ALA A 192 -8.55 0.35 2.76
C ALA A 192 -9.73 -0.39 2.09
N ILE A 193 -9.90 -1.69 2.36
CA ILE A 193 -11.05 -2.46 1.87
C ILE A 193 -12.37 -1.84 2.37
N ARG A 194 -12.46 -1.46 3.65
CA ARG A 194 -13.66 -0.78 4.16
C ARG A 194 -13.90 0.57 3.52
N ALA A 195 -12.83 1.30 3.20
CA ALA A 195 -12.91 2.62 2.56
C ALA A 195 -13.35 2.58 1.09
N LEU A 196 -13.30 1.41 0.42
CA LEU A 196 -13.85 1.24 -0.93
C LEU A 196 -15.36 1.45 -0.98
N ASP A 197 -16.06 1.30 0.15
CA ASP A 197 -17.51 1.45 0.28
C ASP A 197 -18.30 0.69 -0.80
N ILE A 198 -17.87 -0.54 -1.06
CA ILE A 198 -18.58 -1.45 -1.96
C ILE A 198 -19.51 -2.29 -1.09
N SER A 199 -20.81 -2.20 -1.36
CA SER A 199 -21.83 -3.01 -0.69
C SER A 199 -21.43 -4.48 -0.74
N ASN A 200 -21.46 -5.18 0.41
CA ASN A 200 -21.11 -6.57 0.62
C ASN A 200 -19.61 -6.93 0.76
N ILE A 201 -18.66 -6.05 0.42
CA ILE A 201 -17.23 -6.33 0.56
C ILE A 201 -16.69 -5.96 1.96
N SER A 202 -17.35 -5.07 2.66
CA SER A 202 -16.92 -4.57 3.99
C SER A 202 -16.65 -5.67 5.03
N HIS A 203 -17.15 -6.89 4.82
CA HIS A 203 -17.08 -7.99 5.76
C HIS A 203 -16.22 -9.18 5.31
N LEU A 204 -15.39 -9.09 4.28
CA LEU A 204 -14.47 -10.15 3.81
C LEU A 204 -15.10 -11.55 3.58
N LYS A 205 -16.34 -11.77 4.00
CA LYS A 205 -17.09 -13.04 3.90
C LYS A 205 -18.04 -13.10 2.72
N ASP A 206 -17.90 -12.16 1.77
CA ASP A 206 -18.79 -12.18 0.64
C ASP A 206 -18.68 -13.50 -0.14
N ASN A 207 -19.80 -14.20 -0.25
CA ASN A 207 -19.92 -15.42 -1.04
C ASN A 207 -20.06 -15.15 -2.54
N SER A 208 -20.19 -13.91 -2.96
CA SER A 208 -20.35 -13.51 -4.37
C SER A 208 -19.10 -13.80 -5.21
N PHE A 209 -17.91 -13.80 -4.58
CA PHE A 209 -16.67 -14.12 -5.30
C PHE A 209 -16.48 -15.63 -5.40
N VAL A 210 -16.57 -16.16 -6.61
CA VAL A 210 -16.39 -17.60 -6.84
C VAL A 210 -14.92 -17.87 -7.17
N ALA A 211 -14.23 -18.60 -6.28
CA ALA A 211 -12.92 -19.18 -6.55
C ALA A 211 -12.89 -20.64 -6.06
N ARG A 212 -12.54 -21.57 -6.93
CA ARG A 212 -12.45 -23.00 -6.64
C ARG A 212 -11.03 -23.52 -6.71
N LYS A 213 -10.23 -22.99 -7.61
CA LYS A 213 -8.84 -23.39 -7.91
C LYS A 213 -7.99 -22.16 -8.26
N VAL A 214 -6.69 -22.31 -8.29
CA VAL A 214 -5.74 -21.21 -8.56
C VAL A 214 -5.92 -20.57 -9.94
N SER A 215 -6.39 -21.34 -10.94
CA SER A 215 -6.68 -20.78 -12.28
C SER A 215 -7.82 -19.75 -12.31
N ASP A 216 -8.57 -19.61 -11.21
CA ASP A 216 -9.59 -18.57 -11.07
C ASP A 216 -8.99 -17.22 -10.62
N LEU A 217 -7.67 -17.18 -10.38
CA LEU A 217 -6.92 -15.99 -9.91
C LEU A 217 -6.35 -15.13 -11.05
N SER A 218 -6.95 -15.15 -12.22
CA SER A 218 -6.58 -14.20 -13.28
C SER A 218 -6.64 -12.76 -12.77
N PRO A 219 -5.77 -11.85 -13.27
CA PRO A 219 -5.78 -10.46 -12.85
C PRO A 219 -7.14 -9.82 -13.16
N ASP A 220 -7.91 -9.53 -12.12
CA ASP A 220 -9.17 -8.80 -12.17
C ASP A 220 -9.40 -8.03 -10.85
N ASP A 221 -10.40 -7.17 -10.84
CA ASP A 221 -10.76 -6.34 -9.68
C ASP A 221 -11.22 -7.16 -8.44
N THR A 222 -11.46 -8.46 -8.60
CA THR A 222 -11.90 -9.36 -7.51
C THR A 222 -10.79 -10.30 -7.02
N ARG A 223 -9.61 -10.27 -7.65
CA ARG A 223 -8.49 -11.18 -7.40
C ARG A 223 -8.10 -11.28 -5.92
N LEU A 224 -8.01 -10.14 -5.21
CA LEU A 224 -7.71 -10.13 -3.77
C LEU A 224 -8.70 -11.01 -2.98
N PHE A 225 -9.99 -10.86 -3.23
CA PHE A 225 -11.04 -11.59 -2.51
C PHE A 225 -11.06 -13.08 -2.87
N LYS A 226 -10.75 -13.42 -4.13
CA LYS A 226 -10.56 -14.79 -4.60
C LYS A 226 -9.37 -15.46 -3.90
N ILE A 227 -8.24 -14.76 -3.74
CA ILE A 227 -7.07 -15.23 -3.00
C ILE A 227 -7.46 -15.53 -1.55
N LEU A 228 -8.11 -14.59 -0.85
CA LEU A 228 -8.59 -14.81 0.53
C LEU A 228 -9.51 -16.03 0.62
N LYS A 229 -10.39 -16.25 -0.36
CA LYS A 229 -11.27 -17.41 -0.41
C LYS A 229 -10.51 -18.73 -0.56
N LEU A 230 -9.51 -18.79 -1.43
CA LEU A 230 -8.67 -19.97 -1.62
C LEU A 230 -7.83 -20.27 -0.37
N LEU A 231 -7.28 -19.25 0.29
CA LEU A 231 -6.57 -19.41 1.57
C LEU A 231 -7.48 -19.95 2.68
N ARG A 232 -8.78 -19.56 2.72
CA ARG A 232 -9.76 -20.11 3.65
C ARG A 232 -10.03 -21.58 3.38
N LYS A 233 -9.97 -22.02 2.11
CA LYS A 233 -10.09 -23.44 1.70
C LYS A 233 -8.83 -24.26 1.97
N GLY A 234 -7.70 -23.62 2.31
CA GLY A 234 -6.45 -24.29 2.63
C GLY A 234 -5.50 -24.47 1.45
N ILE A 235 -5.77 -23.81 0.31
CA ILE A 235 -4.81 -23.79 -0.81
C ILE A 235 -3.49 -23.19 -0.29
N SER A 236 -2.37 -23.77 -0.71
CA SER A 236 -1.03 -23.38 -0.24
C SER A 236 -0.59 -22.02 -0.78
N LEU A 237 0.35 -21.38 -0.08
CA LEU A 237 0.95 -20.13 -0.56
C LEU A 237 1.75 -20.36 -1.83
N GLU A 238 2.41 -21.50 -1.92
CA GLU A 238 3.21 -21.93 -3.06
C GLU A 238 2.36 -22.01 -4.33
N GLU A 239 1.23 -22.72 -4.29
CA GLU A 239 0.33 -22.85 -5.44
C GLU A 239 -0.21 -21.48 -5.90
N ILE A 240 -0.53 -20.59 -4.96
CA ILE A 240 -1.00 -19.24 -5.29
C ILE A 240 0.14 -18.42 -5.90
N TYR A 241 1.34 -18.48 -5.33
CA TYR A 241 2.54 -17.78 -5.83
C TYR A 241 2.91 -18.24 -7.24
N GLU A 242 3.00 -19.56 -7.48
CA GLU A 242 3.35 -20.13 -8.78
C GLU A 242 2.41 -19.68 -9.90
N PHE A 243 1.13 -19.53 -9.58
CA PHE A 243 0.13 -19.09 -10.56
C PHE A 243 0.09 -17.57 -10.73
N THR A 244 0.23 -16.81 -9.63
CA THR A 244 -0.01 -15.35 -9.64
C THR A 244 1.25 -14.52 -9.76
N GLY A 245 2.40 -15.02 -9.33
CA GLY A 245 3.64 -14.27 -9.16
C GLY A 245 3.60 -13.23 -8.02
N ILE A 246 2.51 -13.17 -7.25
CA ILE A 246 2.41 -12.25 -6.10
C ILE A 246 3.38 -12.70 -5.01
N ASP A 247 4.20 -11.77 -4.50
CA ASP A 247 5.22 -12.09 -3.51
C ASP A 247 4.66 -12.84 -2.30
N LYS A 248 5.37 -13.87 -1.86
CA LYS A 248 4.99 -14.73 -0.73
C LYS A 248 4.83 -13.96 0.57
N TRP A 249 5.52 -12.82 0.72
CA TRP A 249 5.34 -11.96 1.86
C TRP A 249 3.90 -11.43 1.94
N PHE A 250 3.36 -10.89 0.83
CA PHE A 250 1.97 -10.43 0.78
C PHE A 250 0.98 -11.57 1.01
N LEU A 251 1.21 -12.73 0.38
CA LEU A 251 0.36 -13.90 0.56
C LEU A 251 0.38 -14.39 2.02
N THR A 252 1.53 -14.32 2.69
CA THR A 252 1.66 -14.65 4.12
C THR A 252 0.85 -13.68 4.97
N LYS A 253 0.88 -12.40 4.67
CA LYS A 253 0.07 -11.39 5.35
C LYS A 253 -1.44 -11.64 5.19
N LEU A 254 -1.88 -12.01 3.99
CA LEU A 254 -3.27 -12.42 3.77
C LEU A 254 -3.63 -13.69 4.56
N LYS A 255 -2.71 -14.65 4.67
CA LYS A 255 -2.90 -15.89 5.46
C LYS A 255 -3.03 -15.57 6.96
N ILE A 256 -2.30 -14.58 7.49
CA ILE A 256 -2.45 -14.12 8.88
C ILE A 256 -3.89 -13.65 9.13
N ILE A 257 -4.45 -12.83 8.22
CA ILE A 257 -5.84 -12.39 8.33
C ILE A 257 -6.80 -13.59 8.35
N VAL A 258 -6.67 -14.53 7.39
CA VAL A 258 -7.51 -15.72 7.28
C VAL A 258 -7.39 -16.63 8.51
N ASN A 259 -6.19 -16.81 9.05
CA ASN A 259 -5.98 -17.61 10.26
C ASN A 259 -6.65 -16.97 11.46
N HIS A 260 -6.59 -15.64 11.57
CA HIS A 260 -7.27 -14.93 12.66
C HIS A 260 -8.79 -15.00 12.54
N GLU A 261 -9.36 -14.92 11.31
CA GLU A 261 -10.78 -15.20 11.06
C GLU A 261 -11.19 -16.58 11.55
N LYS A 262 -10.39 -17.63 11.21
CA LYS A 262 -10.63 -19.00 11.65
C LYS A 262 -10.57 -19.13 13.17
N LYS A 263 -9.63 -18.43 13.83
CA LYS A 263 -9.54 -18.37 15.30
C LYS A 263 -10.82 -17.77 15.89
N LEU A 264 -11.21 -16.59 15.45
CA LEU A 264 -12.40 -15.88 15.94
C LEU A 264 -13.67 -16.70 15.77
N SER A 265 -13.85 -17.36 14.61
CA SER A 265 -15.06 -18.16 14.32
C SER A 265 -15.24 -19.40 15.20
N LYS A 266 -14.18 -19.86 15.87
CA LYS A 266 -14.20 -21.01 16.79
C LYS A 266 -14.38 -20.61 18.26
N LEU A 267 -14.28 -19.31 18.58
CA LEU A 267 -14.38 -18.86 19.96
C LEU A 267 -15.82 -18.88 20.45
N LYS A 268 -16.01 -19.45 21.64
CA LYS A 268 -17.26 -19.34 22.40
C LYS A 268 -17.33 -18.03 23.20
N ILE A 269 -16.20 -17.60 23.74
CA ILE A 269 -16.04 -16.40 24.54
C ILE A 269 -14.84 -15.64 24.00
N ILE A 270 -14.97 -14.32 23.86
CA ILE A 270 -13.87 -13.43 23.48
C ILE A 270 -13.23 -12.91 24.77
N ASP A 271 -11.92 -13.10 24.90
CA ASP A 271 -11.11 -12.48 25.95
C ASP A 271 -10.52 -11.13 25.49
N GLU A 272 -9.97 -10.39 26.46
CA GLU A 272 -9.40 -9.06 26.23
C GLU A 272 -8.25 -9.08 25.22
N GLU A 273 -7.33 -10.03 25.37
CA GLU A 273 -6.14 -10.12 24.52
C GLU A 273 -6.52 -10.45 23.06
N THR A 274 -7.42 -11.40 22.87
CA THR A 274 -7.91 -11.73 21.52
C THR A 274 -8.60 -10.54 20.88
N LEU A 275 -9.41 -9.78 21.61
CA LEU A 275 -10.06 -8.58 21.08
C LEU A 275 -9.04 -7.50 20.72
N LYS A 276 -8.05 -7.27 21.58
CA LYS A 276 -6.95 -6.33 21.35
C LYS A 276 -6.12 -6.69 20.11
N ILE A 277 -5.75 -7.97 19.95
CA ILE A 277 -5.04 -8.48 18.78
C ILE A 277 -5.90 -8.30 17.52
N SER A 278 -7.20 -8.62 17.57
CA SER A 278 -8.12 -8.44 16.44
C SER A 278 -8.15 -7.01 15.97
N LYS A 279 -8.19 -6.04 16.89
CA LYS A 279 -8.17 -4.61 16.55
C LYS A 279 -6.82 -4.21 15.94
N LYS A 280 -5.70 -4.69 16.45
CA LYS A 280 -4.36 -4.43 15.90
C LYS A 280 -4.14 -5.01 14.50
N ILE A 281 -4.76 -6.17 14.19
CA ILE A 281 -4.75 -6.73 12.83
C ILE A 281 -5.67 -5.93 11.89
N GLY A 282 -6.59 -5.11 12.44
CA GLY A 282 -7.45 -4.23 11.66
C GLY A 282 -8.90 -4.69 11.50
N PHE A 283 -9.34 -5.73 12.23
CA PHE A 283 -10.74 -6.16 12.19
C PHE A 283 -11.67 -5.09 12.74
N SER A 284 -12.76 -4.79 12.01
CA SER A 284 -13.81 -3.90 12.50
C SER A 284 -14.68 -4.60 13.57
N ASP A 285 -15.44 -3.82 14.33
CA ASP A 285 -16.37 -4.37 15.30
C ASP A 285 -17.44 -5.24 14.62
N GLU A 286 -17.87 -4.84 13.42
CA GLU A 286 -18.80 -5.58 12.57
C GLU A 286 -18.24 -6.93 12.14
N SER A 287 -16.97 -6.95 11.68
CA SER A 287 -16.30 -8.19 11.27
C SER A 287 -16.12 -9.15 12.45
N ILE A 288 -15.73 -8.64 13.62
CA ILE A 288 -15.58 -9.45 14.84
C ILE A 288 -16.94 -9.99 15.28
N ALA A 289 -17.97 -9.15 15.31
CA ALA A 289 -19.33 -9.53 15.66
C ALA A 289 -19.86 -10.67 14.77
N LEU A 290 -19.70 -10.53 13.45
CA LEU A 290 -20.10 -11.54 12.48
C LEU A 290 -19.38 -12.88 12.71
N LEU A 291 -18.04 -12.83 12.92
CA LEU A 291 -17.21 -14.04 13.11
C LEU A 291 -17.53 -14.76 14.42
N THR A 292 -17.84 -14.02 15.46
CA THR A 292 -18.08 -14.56 16.82
C THR A 292 -19.55 -14.75 17.14
N LYS A 293 -20.46 -14.50 16.18
CA LYS A 293 -21.92 -14.60 16.33
C LYS A 293 -22.45 -13.71 17.48
N LYS A 294 -21.85 -12.53 17.64
CA LYS A 294 -22.25 -11.49 18.59
C LYS A 294 -22.84 -10.29 17.84
N THR A 295 -23.42 -9.36 18.60
CA THR A 295 -23.81 -8.06 18.07
C THR A 295 -22.65 -7.08 18.08
N VAL A 296 -22.70 -6.07 17.22
CA VAL A 296 -21.70 -4.98 17.17
C VAL A 296 -21.64 -4.24 18.51
N ASP A 297 -22.81 -4.05 19.15
CA ASP A 297 -22.88 -3.38 20.44
C ASP A 297 -22.22 -4.18 21.57
N GLU A 298 -22.31 -5.51 21.55
CA GLU A 298 -21.57 -6.36 22.50
C GLU A 298 -20.07 -6.18 22.33
N ILE A 299 -19.56 -6.21 21.08
CA ILE A 299 -18.13 -6.00 20.81
C ILE A 299 -17.69 -4.60 21.27
N ARG A 300 -18.49 -3.57 20.97
CA ARG A 300 -18.22 -2.20 21.40
C ARG A 300 -18.19 -2.06 22.93
N LYS A 301 -19.13 -2.71 23.63
CA LYS A 301 -19.15 -2.74 25.12
C LYS A 301 -17.90 -3.41 25.68
N LEU A 302 -17.47 -4.57 25.11
CA LEU A 302 -16.24 -5.25 25.52
C LEU A 302 -15.00 -4.37 25.30
N ARG A 303 -14.89 -3.70 24.13
CA ARG A 303 -13.78 -2.75 23.87
C ARG A 303 -13.71 -1.64 24.90
N LYS A 304 -14.84 -1.03 25.22
CA LYS A 304 -14.91 0.04 26.22
C LYS A 304 -14.58 -0.46 27.63
N LYS A 305 -15.10 -1.64 28.00
CA LYS A 305 -14.81 -2.30 29.29
C LYS A 305 -13.31 -2.53 29.49
N TRP A 306 -12.60 -2.94 28.44
CA TRP A 306 -11.15 -3.25 28.48
C TRP A 306 -10.28 -2.10 27.99
N SER A 307 -10.83 -0.89 27.85
CA SER A 307 -10.09 0.29 27.40
C SER A 307 -9.37 0.09 26.06
N ILE A 308 -9.89 -0.79 25.19
CA ILE A 308 -9.38 -1.00 23.83
C ILE A 308 -9.96 0.11 22.95
N LEU A 309 -9.30 1.25 22.95
CA LEU A 309 -9.74 2.46 22.22
C LEU A 309 -8.74 2.77 21.10
N PRO A 310 -9.21 3.34 19.97
CA PRO A 310 -8.29 3.84 18.96
C PRO A 310 -7.51 5.03 19.48
N THR A 311 -6.29 5.16 19.02
CA THR A 311 -5.47 6.37 19.16
C THR A 311 -5.31 7.05 17.80
N TYR A 312 -4.88 8.30 17.80
CA TYR A 312 -4.62 9.08 16.60
C TYR A 312 -3.15 9.47 16.56
N LYS A 313 -2.51 9.19 15.44
CA LYS A 313 -1.12 9.55 15.17
C LYS A 313 -1.05 10.50 14.00
N MET A 314 -0.13 11.44 14.02
CA MET A 314 0.11 12.34 12.89
C MET A 314 0.80 11.60 11.75
N VAL A 315 0.48 12.01 10.53
CA VAL A 315 1.28 11.66 9.35
C VAL A 315 2.55 12.50 9.43
N ASP A 316 3.68 11.82 9.48
CA ASP A 316 4.98 12.39 9.79
C ASP A 316 6.00 11.99 8.71
N THR A 317 6.71 12.97 8.17
CA THR A 317 7.74 12.77 7.15
C THR A 317 9.09 12.34 7.70
N CYS A 318 9.27 12.33 9.01
CA CYS A 318 10.59 12.15 9.63
C CYS A 318 10.63 11.08 10.72
N ALA A 319 9.68 10.15 10.71
CA ALA A 319 9.63 9.03 11.66
C ALA A 319 9.81 9.47 13.13
N SER A 320 9.22 10.61 13.50
CA SER A 320 9.30 11.24 14.83
C SER A 320 10.68 11.80 15.22
N GLU A 321 11.60 11.98 14.29
CA GLU A 321 12.88 12.69 14.55
C GLU A 321 12.67 14.17 14.89
N PHE A 322 11.66 14.81 14.30
CA PHE A 322 11.23 16.16 14.57
C PHE A 322 9.74 16.19 14.90
N GLU A 323 9.30 17.21 15.63
CA GLU A 323 7.87 17.38 15.88
C GLU A 323 7.15 17.74 14.58
N ALA A 324 6.09 16.96 14.26
CA ALA A 324 5.26 17.25 13.10
C ALA A 324 4.20 18.31 13.44
N LEU A 325 4.07 19.30 12.56
CA LEU A 325 3.12 20.43 12.70
C LEU A 325 1.89 20.28 11.79
N THR A 326 1.67 19.10 11.22
CA THR A 326 0.56 18.85 10.29
C THR A 326 -0.73 18.54 11.04
N PRO A 327 -1.90 19.03 10.59
CA PRO A 327 -3.21 18.60 11.10
C PRO A 327 -3.68 17.28 10.47
N TYR A 328 -2.80 16.51 9.83
CA TYR A 328 -3.11 15.27 9.15
C TYR A 328 -2.84 14.06 10.03
N TYR A 329 -3.90 13.31 10.36
CA TYR A 329 -3.86 12.20 11.32
C TYR A 329 -4.42 10.91 10.73
N TYR A 330 -3.99 9.78 11.28
CA TYR A 330 -4.60 8.47 11.06
C TYR A 330 -4.96 7.81 12.40
N SER A 331 -6.08 7.09 12.41
CA SER A 331 -6.50 6.29 13.57
C SER A 331 -5.81 4.93 13.56
N THR A 332 -5.44 4.39 14.73
CA THR A 332 -4.83 3.05 14.89
C THR A 332 -5.16 2.48 16.27
N TYR A 333 -4.87 1.17 16.50
CA TYR A 333 -5.04 0.48 17.79
C TYR A 333 -3.73 -0.01 18.36
#